data_edd049c737fa6926ebd4b71d31d4f33f
#
_entry.id   edd049c737fa6926ebd4b71d31d4f33f
#
_cell.length_a   1.000
_cell.length_b   1.000
_cell.length_c   1.000
_cell.angle_alpha   90.00
_cell.angle_beta   90.00
_cell.angle_gamma   90.00
#
_symmetry.space_group_name_H-M   'P 1'
#
loop_
_entity.id
_entity.type
_entity.pdbx_description
1 polymer ?
#
loop_
_entity_poly.entity_id
_entity_poly.type
_entity_poly.pdbx_seq_one_letter_code
_entity_poly.pdbx_strand_id
1 'polypeptide(L)'
;MRKKRGGKLEKSMIFLFLVFFIIIVTSLIVVSALQVDPVEEMIENEEPIKILFVLENDEKVLFTDVFIYYPVSGRGALFNIPGNTGAIYSSLGRVDRIDMVYREKGIDAYRQEIEKLSGQSIPFSMVCSVDNFKVLTDLLGGLKIFVPYPVDIQAENGNRWLLPSGVNNLDGDKILTYLYYNSPEETEGEVQDRYQNVIIAFLAAINKNINTMFLEENFKEYDDYFETNLEAKDLRIILETVAHVDSERLAPRSITGSVRVVDGKSLLFPHYDGELVKDLFKQTVSSLVSVVDTIYDRIYVLEVQNGTSVQGLARNTSILLQGFGFDVLSSVNADRNDYEETIIINHIGNDEIAKNLGDIISCSNIITEDVLPESAGMEAETRVDFTIILGKDFDGRYVR
;
A
#
# COMPACT_ATOMS: atom_id res chain seq x y z
N MET A 1 -36.74 19.66 75.77
CA MET A 1 -36.02 20.61 74.86
C MET A 1 -34.81 19.94 74.28
N ARG A 2 -34.89 19.49 73.02
CA ARG A 2 -33.76 18.87 72.23
C ARG A 2 -33.08 19.97 71.41
N LYS A 3 -31.87 20.37 71.82
CA LYS A 3 -31.05 21.34 71.10
C LYS A 3 -30.49 20.68 69.84
N LYS A 4 -30.91 21.15 68.60
CA LYS A 4 -30.36 20.80 67.36
C LYS A 4 -28.86 21.20 67.27
N ARG A 5 -27.94 20.23 67.29
CA ARG A 5 -26.56 20.39 66.85
C ARG A 5 -26.52 20.21 65.36
N GLY A 6 -26.81 21.24 64.62
CA GLY A 6 -26.66 21.30 63.17
C GLY A 6 -25.89 22.54 62.85
N GLY A 7 -24.80 22.44 62.05
CA GLY A 7 -24.23 23.61 61.47
C GLY A 7 -22.71 23.65 61.24
N LYS A 8 -21.91 22.82 61.92
CA LYS A 8 -20.44 22.82 61.71
C LYS A 8 -19.94 21.72 60.77
N LEU A 9 -20.62 20.59 60.69
CA LEU A 9 -20.29 19.50 59.80
C LEU A 9 -20.63 19.86 58.33
N GLU A 10 -21.70 20.60 58.09
CA GLU A 10 -22.13 20.99 56.71
C GLU A 10 -21.11 21.90 56.00
N LYS A 11 -20.52 22.88 56.70
CA LYS A 11 -19.53 23.79 56.09
C LYS A 11 -18.21 23.10 55.77
N SER A 12 -17.78 22.15 56.57
CA SER A 12 -16.58 21.36 56.32
C SER A 12 -16.79 20.35 55.22
N MET A 13 -17.99 19.75 55.14
CA MET A 13 -18.35 18.87 54.01
C MET A 13 -18.46 19.63 52.68
N ILE A 14 -19.07 20.82 52.69
CA ILE A 14 -19.17 21.68 51.52
C ILE A 14 -17.76 22.07 51.04
N PHE A 15 -16.86 22.43 51.94
CA PHE A 15 -15.49 22.76 51.60
C PHE A 15 -14.76 21.54 51.01
N LEU A 16 -14.92 20.34 51.58
CA LEU A 16 -14.34 19.11 51.08
C LEU A 16 -14.87 18.76 49.66
N PHE A 17 -16.16 18.91 49.46
CA PHE A 17 -16.78 18.74 48.11
C PHE A 17 -16.24 19.75 47.12
N LEU A 18 -16.03 20.99 47.49
CA LEU A 18 -15.50 22.02 46.58
C LEU A 18 -14.05 21.74 46.21
N VAL A 19 -13.21 21.32 47.18
CA VAL A 19 -11.83 20.89 46.86
C VAL A 19 -11.80 19.67 45.97
N PHE A 20 -12.65 18.66 46.22
CA PHE A 20 -12.76 17.47 45.37
C PHE A 20 -13.24 17.81 43.95
N PHE A 21 -14.20 18.71 43.83
CA PHE A 21 -14.69 19.21 42.55
C PHE A 21 -13.59 19.95 41.76
N ILE A 22 -12.80 20.80 42.44
CA ILE A 22 -11.66 21.48 41.82
C ILE A 22 -10.62 20.47 41.34
N ILE A 23 -10.30 19.43 42.11
CA ILE A 23 -9.36 18.38 41.73
C ILE A 23 -9.88 17.62 40.51
N ILE A 24 -11.17 17.29 40.47
CA ILE A 24 -11.76 16.62 39.29
C ILE A 24 -11.70 17.52 38.05
N VAL A 25 -12.07 18.78 38.20
CA VAL A 25 -12.06 19.73 37.08
C VAL A 25 -10.62 19.99 36.57
N THR A 26 -9.68 20.19 37.48
CA THR A 26 -8.27 20.34 37.12
C THR A 26 -7.71 19.07 36.51
N SER A 27 -8.06 17.88 37.01
CA SER A 27 -7.66 16.60 36.43
C SER A 27 -8.23 16.42 35.03
N LEU A 28 -9.51 16.76 34.80
CA LEU A 28 -10.14 16.72 33.47
C LEU A 28 -9.49 17.70 32.48
N ILE A 29 -9.16 18.92 32.95
CA ILE A 29 -8.45 19.92 32.13
C ILE A 29 -7.05 19.43 31.76
N VAL A 30 -6.32 18.85 32.74
CA VAL A 30 -4.98 18.30 32.50
C VAL A 30 -5.04 17.10 31.57
N VAL A 31 -5.99 16.19 31.73
CA VAL A 31 -6.18 15.05 30.81
C VAL A 31 -6.54 15.54 29.41
N SER A 32 -7.44 16.54 29.30
CA SER A 32 -7.80 17.14 28.00
C SER A 32 -6.64 17.91 27.35
N ALA A 33 -5.80 18.58 28.16
CA ALA A 33 -4.62 19.31 27.67
C ALA A 33 -3.43 18.39 27.32
N LEU A 34 -3.44 17.15 27.84
CA LEU A 34 -2.45 16.10 27.55
C LEU A 34 -2.91 15.13 26.45
N GLN A 35 -4.14 15.26 25.96
CA GLN A 35 -4.56 14.52 24.77
C GLN A 35 -3.87 15.16 23.57
N VAL A 36 -2.68 14.67 23.26
CA VAL A 36 -2.02 14.94 21.98
C VAL A 36 -2.88 14.27 20.92
N ASP A 37 -3.21 15.00 19.87
CA ASP A 37 -3.91 14.47 18.70
C ASP A 37 -3.01 13.40 18.04
N PRO A 38 -3.45 12.15 17.93
CA PRO A 38 -2.59 11.07 17.39
C PRO A 38 -2.11 11.34 15.98
N VAL A 39 -2.87 12.10 15.19
CA VAL A 39 -2.50 12.46 13.82
C VAL A 39 -1.41 13.53 13.82
N GLU A 40 -1.57 14.58 14.64
CA GLU A 40 -0.56 15.62 14.80
C GLU A 40 0.77 15.03 15.34
N GLU A 41 0.69 14.15 16.34
CA GLU A 41 1.87 13.47 16.90
C GLU A 41 2.59 12.60 15.85
N MET A 42 1.85 11.86 15.04
CA MET A 42 2.41 11.03 13.98
C MET A 42 3.16 11.87 12.95
N ILE A 43 2.59 13.03 12.57
CA ILE A 43 3.21 13.94 11.60
C ILE A 43 4.44 14.62 12.20
N GLU A 44 4.35 15.10 13.46
CA GLU A 44 5.48 15.73 14.17
C GLU A 44 6.65 14.73 14.37
N ASN A 45 6.35 13.46 14.60
CA ASN A 45 7.34 12.41 14.78
C ASN A 45 7.87 11.86 13.41
N GLU A 46 7.42 12.43 12.31
CA GLU A 46 7.82 11.98 10.96
C GLU A 46 7.56 10.48 10.74
N GLU A 47 6.43 9.94 11.25
CA GLU A 47 6.09 8.53 11.10
C GLU A 47 5.46 8.26 9.73
N PRO A 48 5.65 7.03 9.16
CA PRO A 48 4.96 6.64 7.93
C PRO A 48 3.44 6.59 8.12
N ILE A 49 2.70 7.32 7.30
CA ILE A 49 1.24 7.32 7.27
C ILE A 49 0.80 6.04 6.54
N LYS A 50 -0.08 5.26 7.19
CA LYS A 50 -0.62 4.02 6.62
C LYS A 50 -2.15 4.07 6.65
N ILE A 51 -2.75 3.92 5.47
CA ILE A 51 -4.20 4.03 5.27
C ILE A 51 -4.69 2.77 4.56
N LEU A 52 -5.70 2.13 5.11
CA LEU A 52 -6.48 1.12 4.41
C LEU A 52 -7.55 1.83 3.59
N PHE A 53 -7.44 1.78 2.28
CA PHE A 53 -8.46 2.29 1.37
C PHE A 53 -9.28 1.14 0.79
N VAL A 54 -10.60 1.27 0.86
CA VAL A 54 -11.56 0.30 0.32
C VAL A 54 -12.52 1.03 -0.61
N LEU A 55 -12.59 0.58 -1.86
CA LEU A 55 -13.66 0.95 -2.77
C LEU A 55 -14.69 -0.19 -2.79
N GLU A 56 -15.95 0.14 -2.50
CA GLU A 56 -17.01 -0.84 -2.36
C GLU A 56 -18.24 -0.47 -3.17
N ASN A 57 -19.07 -1.47 -3.49
CA ASN A 57 -20.39 -1.30 -4.05
C ASN A 57 -21.39 -2.19 -3.29
N ASP A 58 -22.35 -1.58 -2.59
CA ASP A 58 -23.35 -2.29 -1.79
C ASP A 58 -22.71 -3.35 -0.85
N GLU A 59 -21.75 -2.93 -0.03
CA GLU A 59 -21.00 -3.77 0.91
C GLU A 59 -20.15 -4.87 0.25
N LYS A 60 -20.00 -4.85 -1.07
CA LYS A 60 -19.05 -5.72 -1.79
C LYS A 60 -17.79 -4.93 -2.11
N VAL A 61 -16.69 -5.42 -1.59
CA VAL A 61 -15.38 -4.85 -1.91
C VAL A 61 -15.11 -5.00 -3.40
N LEU A 62 -14.89 -3.90 -4.09
CA LEU A 62 -14.42 -3.87 -5.47
C LEU A 62 -12.91 -4.04 -5.49
N PHE A 63 -12.21 -3.23 -4.71
CA PHE A 63 -10.80 -3.43 -4.45
C PHE A 63 -10.37 -2.82 -3.10
N THR A 64 -9.22 -3.24 -2.62
CA THR A 64 -8.61 -2.78 -1.38
C THR A 64 -7.14 -2.52 -1.59
N ASP A 65 -6.69 -1.35 -1.18
CA ASP A 65 -5.28 -0.99 -1.16
C ASP A 65 -4.84 -0.54 0.24
N VAL A 66 -3.66 -0.96 0.66
CA VAL A 66 -2.94 -0.34 1.78
C VAL A 66 -1.97 0.68 1.20
N PHE A 67 -2.26 1.94 1.43
CA PHE A 67 -1.39 3.04 1.06
C PHE A 67 -0.43 3.36 2.18
N ILE A 68 0.85 3.45 1.87
CA ILE A 68 1.92 3.84 2.80
C ILE A 68 2.61 5.06 2.23
N TYR A 69 2.70 6.12 3.01
CA TYR A 69 3.33 7.37 2.62
C TYR A 69 4.32 7.84 3.69
N TYR A 70 5.51 8.24 3.30
CA TYR A 70 6.49 8.84 4.21
C TYR A 70 6.69 10.32 3.88
N PRO A 71 6.19 11.25 4.72
CA PRO A 71 6.17 12.67 4.42
C PRO A 71 7.54 13.28 4.17
N VAL A 72 8.58 12.80 4.90
CA VAL A 72 9.95 13.34 4.81
C VAL A 72 10.57 13.12 3.42
N SER A 73 10.35 11.94 2.82
CA SER A 73 10.88 11.62 1.49
C SER A 73 9.90 11.95 0.35
N GLY A 74 8.62 12.22 0.66
CA GLY A 74 7.58 12.39 -0.34
C GLY A 74 7.23 11.11 -1.12
N ARG A 75 7.79 9.96 -0.70
CA ARG A 75 7.61 8.67 -1.38
C ARG A 75 6.47 7.86 -0.77
N GLY A 76 5.88 7.00 -1.59
CA GLY A 76 4.81 6.11 -1.14
C GLY A 76 4.81 4.77 -1.85
N ALA A 77 4.01 3.87 -1.32
CA ALA A 77 3.73 2.57 -1.92
C ALA A 77 2.25 2.23 -1.80
N LEU A 78 1.73 1.50 -2.78
CA LEU A 78 0.37 0.98 -2.81
C LEU A 78 0.43 -0.54 -2.80
N PHE A 79 -0.22 -1.16 -1.80
CA PHE A 79 -0.33 -2.61 -1.70
C PHE A 79 -1.76 -3.03 -1.99
N ASN A 80 -1.98 -3.65 -3.14
CA ASN A 80 -3.27 -4.27 -3.42
C ASN A 80 -3.46 -5.55 -2.61
N ILE A 81 -4.61 -5.65 -1.94
CA ILE A 81 -5.06 -6.83 -1.20
C ILE A 81 -6.19 -7.49 -2.00
N PRO A 82 -5.90 -8.54 -2.77
CA PRO A 82 -6.94 -9.22 -3.54
C PRO A 82 -8.06 -9.73 -2.65
N GLY A 83 -9.32 -9.41 -2.98
CA GLY A 83 -10.48 -9.78 -2.18
C GLY A 83 -10.65 -11.29 -2.00
N ASN A 84 -10.10 -12.11 -2.92
CA ASN A 84 -10.09 -13.56 -2.82
C ASN A 84 -8.91 -14.11 -2.00
N THR A 85 -8.15 -13.28 -1.29
CA THR A 85 -7.09 -13.74 -0.38
C THR A 85 -7.67 -14.71 0.64
N GLY A 86 -7.16 -15.95 0.63
CA GLY A 86 -7.66 -17.05 1.41
C GLY A 86 -6.84 -17.30 2.67
N ALA A 87 -7.53 -17.42 3.80
CA ALA A 87 -6.95 -17.83 5.07
C ALA A 87 -8.02 -18.41 6.00
N ILE A 88 -7.60 -18.93 7.15
CA ILE A 88 -8.51 -19.21 8.26
C ILE A 88 -8.72 -17.90 9.01
N TYR A 89 -9.87 -17.26 8.79
CA TYR A 89 -10.19 -16.01 9.48
C TYR A 89 -10.87 -16.31 10.81
N SER A 90 -10.21 -15.93 11.92
CA SER A 90 -10.76 -16.14 13.26
C SER A 90 -12.08 -15.40 13.48
N SER A 91 -12.26 -14.26 12.85
CA SER A 91 -13.49 -13.46 12.84
C SER A 91 -14.69 -14.20 12.19
N LEU A 92 -14.41 -15.08 11.20
CA LEU A 92 -15.43 -15.89 10.52
C LEU A 92 -15.50 -17.33 11.05
N GLY A 93 -14.47 -17.83 11.75
CA GLY A 93 -14.36 -19.20 12.24
C GLY A 93 -14.23 -20.26 11.13
N ARG A 94 -13.82 -19.86 9.92
CA ARG A 94 -13.71 -20.75 8.75
C ARG A 94 -12.64 -20.27 7.78
N VAL A 95 -12.24 -21.15 6.84
CA VAL A 95 -11.49 -20.75 5.64
C VAL A 95 -12.43 -19.99 4.72
N ASP A 96 -12.07 -18.78 4.35
CA ASP A 96 -12.86 -17.98 3.40
C ASP A 96 -11.96 -16.94 2.70
N ARG A 97 -12.59 -16.10 1.87
CA ARG A 97 -12.02 -14.92 1.24
C ARG A 97 -11.93 -13.79 2.25
N ILE A 98 -10.91 -12.93 2.12
CA ILE A 98 -10.74 -11.80 3.04
C ILE A 98 -11.86 -10.76 2.90
N ASP A 99 -12.42 -10.56 1.69
CA ASP A 99 -13.53 -9.63 1.45
C ASP A 99 -14.83 -10.06 2.15
N MET A 100 -14.97 -11.35 2.51
CA MET A 100 -16.09 -11.81 3.33
C MET A 100 -16.00 -11.32 4.78
N VAL A 101 -14.79 -11.03 5.28
CA VAL A 101 -14.63 -10.42 6.60
C VAL A 101 -15.22 -9.00 6.58
N TYR A 102 -14.92 -8.21 5.55
CA TYR A 102 -15.54 -6.89 5.37
C TYR A 102 -17.06 -6.99 5.38
N ARG A 103 -17.61 -7.83 4.52
CA ARG A 103 -19.06 -7.99 4.33
C ARG A 103 -19.79 -8.46 5.58
N GLU A 104 -19.23 -9.40 6.37
CA GLU A 104 -19.91 -10.00 7.51
C GLU A 104 -19.59 -9.32 8.84
N LYS A 105 -18.46 -8.60 8.93
CA LYS A 105 -17.93 -8.05 10.20
C LYS A 105 -17.57 -6.57 10.14
N GLY A 106 -17.61 -5.95 8.96
CA GLY A 106 -17.31 -4.54 8.75
C GLY A 106 -15.82 -4.22 8.67
N ILE A 107 -15.55 -2.91 8.53
CA ILE A 107 -14.22 -2.38 8.24
C ILE A 107 -13.18 -2.65 9.33
N ASP A 108 -13.53 -2.58 10.61
CA ASP A 108 -12.58 -2.77 11.71
C ASP A 108 -12.04 -4.20 11.77
N ALA A 109 -12.91 -5.20 11.63
CA ALA A 109 -12.49 -6.60 11.58
C ALA A 109 -11.66 -6.88 10.32
N TYR A 110 -12.04 -6.28 9.20
CA TYR A 110 -11.32 -6.39 7.93
C TYR A 110 -9.92 -5.80 8.04
N ARG A 111 -9.79 -4.59 8.60
CA ARG A 111 -8.51 -3.92 8.85
C ARG A 111 -7.61 -4.78 9.74
N GLN A 112 -8.14 -5.35 10.83
CA GLN A 112 -7.38 -6.23 11.72
C GLN A 112 -6.84 -7.48 11.02
N GLU A 113 -7.59 -8.10 10.10
CA GLU A 113 -7.09 -9.24 9.34
C GLU A 113 -6.01 -8.83 8.34
N ILE A 114 -6.11 -7.63 7.75
CA ILE A 114 -5.06 -7.06 6.89
C ILE A 114 -3.81 -6.70 7.70
N GLU A 115 -3.95 -6.16 8.91
CA GLU A 115 -2.83 -5.92 9.83
C GLU A 115 -2.08 -7.22 10.18
N LYS A 116 -2.80 -8.31 10.41
CA LYS A 116 -2.19 -9.64 10.65
C LYS A 116 -1.46 -10.15 9.41
N LEU A 117 -2.06 -9.97 8.22
CA LEU A 117 -1.50 -10.39 6.95
C LEU A 117 -0.22 -9.61 6.61
N SER A 118 -0.24 -8.29 6.79
CA SER A 118 0.88 -7.38 6.48
C SER A 118 1.95 -7.34 7.57
N GLY A 119 1.62 -7.74 8.80
CA GLY A 119 2.49 -7.55 9.97
C GLY A 119 2.70 -6.08 10.33
N GLN A 120 1.83 -5.17 9.84
CA GLN A 120 1.90 -3.73 10.07
C GLN A 120 0.66 -3.25 10.81
N SER A 121 0.83 -2.25 11.67
CA SER A 121 -0.31 -1.47 12.17
C SER A 121 -0.79 -0.51 11.09
N ILE A 122 -2.09 -0.48 10.85
CA ILE A 122 -2.74 0.40 9.86
C ILE A 122 -3.80 1.20 10.61
N PRO A 123 -3.42 2.35 11.20
CA PRO A 123 -4.30 3.09 12.12
C PRO A 123 -5.52 3.69 11.44
N PHE A 124 -5.41 4.02 10.15
CA PHE A 124 -6.45 4.73 9.42
C PHE A 124 -7.13 3.85 8.39
N SER A 125 -8.45 4.00 8.30
CA SER A 125 -9.27 3.35 7.27
C SER A 125 -10.16 4.37 6.58
N MET A 126 -10.28 4.24 5.27
CA MET A 126 -11.14 5.05 4.42
C MET A 126 -11.91 4.13 3.49
N VAL A 127 -13.22 4.18 3.59
CA VAL A 127 -14.13 3.47 2.69
C VAL A 127 -14.83 4.49 1.81
N CYS A 128 -14.86 4.23 0.53
CA CYS A 128 -15.58 5.03 -0.44
C CYS A 128 -16.53 4.12 -1.23
N SER A 129 -17.78 4.50 -1.34
CA SER A 129 -18.68 3.81 -2.27
C SER A 129 -18.34 4.22 -3.70
N VAL A 130 -18.65 3.35 -4.66
CA VAL A 130 -18.43 3.63 -6.08
C VAL A 130 -19.22 4.89 -6.51
N ASP A 131 -20.41 5.10 -5.99
CA ASP A 131 -21.21 6.31 -6.27
C ASP A 131 -20.55 7.57 -5.70
N ASN A 132 -20.00 7.50 -4.49
CA ASN A 132 -19.24 8.60 -3.90
C ASN A 132 -17.95 8.87 -4.68
N PHE A 133 -17.24 7.82 -5.11
CA PHE A 133 -16.02 7.95 -5.90
C PHE A 133 -16.28 8.63 -7.26
N LYS A 134 -17.43 8.35 -7.87
CA LYS A 134 -17.91 9.06 -9.05
C LYS A 134 -18.01 10.56 -8.80
N VAL A 135 -18.68 10.96 -7.70
CA VAL A 135 -18.85 12.38 -7.36
C VAL A 135 -17.50 13.05 -7.06
N LEU A 136 -16.65 12.39 -6.28
CA LEU A 136 -15.28 12.86 -6.00
C LEU A 136 -14.47 13.06 -7.29
N THR A 137 -14.60 12.13 -8.24
CA THR A 137 -13.95 12.26 -9.56
C THR A 137 -14.41 13.52 -10.30
N ASP A 138 -15.71 13.81 -10.29
CA ASP A 138 -16.25 15.00 -10.93
C ASP A 138 -15.81 16.30 -10.22
N LEU A 139 -15.80 16.30 -8.88
CA LEU A 139 -15.32 17.44 -8.07
C LEU A 139 -13.83 17.75 -8.32
N LEU A 140 -13.02 16.73 -8.56
CA LEU A 140 -11.60 16.89 -8.90
C LEU A 140 -11.36 17.27 -10.37
N GLY A 141 -12.39 17.35 -11.20
CA GLY A 141 -12.31 17.70 -12.63
C GLY A 141 -11.89 16.53 -13.54
N GLY A 142 -12.14 15.31 -13.08
CA GLY A 142 -11.83 14.07 -13.77
C GLY A 142 -10.45 13.49 -13.42
N LEU A 143 -10.26 12.20 -13.71
CA LEU A 143 -9.01 11.48 -13.51
C LEU A 143 -8.30 11.27 -14.85
N LYS A 144 -7.02 11.63 -14.91
CA LYS A 144 -6.19 11.43 -16.10
C LYS A 144 -5.58 10.04 -16.07
N ILE A 145 -6.10 9.14 -16.92
CA ILE A 145 -5.72 7.72 -16.94
C ILE A 145 -5.27 7.32 -18.34
N PHE A 146 -4.21 6.50 -18.40
CA PHE A 146 -3.80 5.82 -19.61
C PHE A 146 -4.62 4.53 -19.76
N VAL A 147 -5.41 4.45 -20.83
CA VAL A 147 -6.23 3.28 -21.19
C VAL A 147 -5.44 2.48 -22.23
N PRO A 148 -4.93 1.28 -21.92
CA PRO A 148 -4.09 0.52 -22.84
C PRO A 148 -4.84 0.01 -24.07
N TYR A 149 -6.07 -0.45 -23.87
CA TYR A 149 -6.94 -0.96 -24.94
C TYR A 149 -8.28 -0.24 -24.94
N PRO A 150 -8.90 -0.01 -26.11
CA PRO A 150 -10.20 0.66 -26.16
C PRO A 150 -11.24 -0.12 -25.35
N VAL A 151 -11.98 0.61 -24.50
CA VAL A 151 -13.12 0.07 -23.76
C VAL A 151 -14.38 0.39 -24.53
N ASP A 152 -15.14 -0.63 -24.92
CA ASP A 152 -16.41 -0.50 -25.64
C ASP A 152 -17.48 -1.29 -24.89
N ILE A 153 -18.34 -0.57 -24.16
CA ILE A 153 -19.38 -1.17 -23.34
C ILE A 153 -20.73 -0.62 -23.74
N GLN A 154 -21.69 -1.51 -23.84
CA GLN A 154 -23.10 -1.15 -23.88
C GLN A 154 -23.69 -1.27 -22.46
N ALA A 155 -24.03 -0.11 -21.86
CA ALA A 155 -24.65 -0.08 -20.56
C ALA A 155 -26.09 -0.63 -20.60
N GLU A 156 -26.60 -1.08 -19.46
CA GLU A 156 -27.96 -1.63 -19.32
C GLU A 156 -29.06 -0.66 -19.79
N ASN A 157 -28.82 0.64 -19.65
CA ASN A 157 -29.70 1.71 -20.14
C ASN A 157 -29.68 1.92 -21.67
N GLY A 158 -28.89 1.11 -22.40
CA GLY A 158 -28.73 1.21 -23.84
C GLY A 158 -27.68 2.23 -24.31
N ASN A 159 -27.07 2.99 -23.42
CA ASN A 159 -25.96 3.88 -23.76
C ASN A 159 -24.71 3.08 -24.10
N ARG A 160 -23.98 3.52 -25.12
CA ARG A 160 -22.68 2.93 -25.48
C ARG A 160 -21.59 3.88 -25.02
N TRP A 161 -20.69 3.36 -24.20
CA TRP A 161 -19.50 4.07 -23.75
C TRP A 161 -18.28 3.56 -24.49
N LEU A 162 -17.61 4.47 -25.18
CA LEU A 162 -16.36 4.19 -25.85
C LEU A 162 -15.26 5.02 -25.18
N LEU A 163 -14.30 4.34 -24.54
CA LEU A 163 -13.07 4.97 -24.05
C LEU A 163 -11.96 4.57 -25.03
N PRO A 164 -11.37 5.52 -25.76
CA PRO A 164 -10.29 5.20 -26.69
C PRO A 164 -9.01 4.81 -25.92
N SER A 165 -8.12 4.07 -26.55
CA SER A 165 -6.78 3.85 -26.03
C SER A 165 -5.99 5.15 -25.94
N GLY A 166 -5.01 5.19 -25.03
CA GLY A 166 -4.18 6.35 -24.76
C GLY A 166 -4.62 7.12 -23.52
N VAL A 167 -4.13 8.34 -23.38
CA VAL A 167 -4.40 9.18 -22.21
C VAL A 167 -5.79 9.81 -22.31
N ASN A 168 -6.65 9.50 -21.36
CA ASN A 168 -8.01 10.03 -21.26
C ASN A 168 -8.20 10.78 -19.95
N ASN A 169 -9.05 11.81 -19.96
CA ASN A 169 -9.59 12.41 -18.74
C ASN A 169 -10.98 11.81 -18.50
N LEU A 170 -11.09 10.95 -17.48
CA LEU A 170 -12.31 10.24 -17.16
C LEU A 170 -13.09 11.02 -16.09
N ASP A 171 -14.30 11.48 -16.43
CA ASP A 171 -15.28 11.99 -15.48
C ASP A 171 -15.90 10.84 -14.66
N GLY A 172 -16.78 11.17 -13.73
CA GLY A 172 -17.39 10.18 -12.84
C GLY A 172 -18.13 9.05 -13.55
N ASP A 173 -18.83 9.32 -14.64
CA ASP A 173 -19.52 8.27 -15.40
C ASP A 173 -18.55 7.37 -16.16
N LYS A 174 -17.49 7.95 -16.72
CA LYS A 174 -16.47 7.19 -17.44
C LYS A 174 -15.58 6.38 -16.50
N ILE A 175 -15.28 6.90 -15.30
CA ILE A 175 -14.51 6.14 -14.31
C ILE A 175 -15.27 4.90 -13.85
N LEU A 176 -16.60 4.99 -13.64
CA LEU A 176 -17.42 3.81 -13.34
C LEU A 176 -17.35 2.79 -14.49
N THR A 177 -17.53 3.27 -15.72
CA THR A 177 -17.42 2.42 -16.91
C THR A 177 -16.06 1.70 -16.94
N TYR A 178 -14.98 2.41 -16.64
CA TYR A 178 -13.62 1.85 -16.61
C TYR A 178 -13.42 0.85 -15.46
N LEU A 179 -13.96 1.12 -14.27
CA LEU A 179 -13.89 0.23 -13.12
C LEU A 179 -14.66 -1.08 -13.34
N TYR A 180 -15.85 -1.01 -13.94
CA TYR A 180 -16.71 -2.20 -14.17
C TYR A 180 -16.43 -2.91 -15.50
N TYR A 181 -15.53 -2.36 -16.32
CA TYR A 181 -15.14 -3.04 -17.54
C TYR A 181 -14.57 -4.42 -17.24
N ASN A 182 -15.07 -5.42 -17.92
CA ASN A 182 -14.58 -6.78 -17.83
C ASN A 182 -14.30 -7.29 -19.25
N SER A 183 -13.04 -7.31 -19.62
CA SER A 183 -12.63 -7.92 -20.88
C SER A 183 -12.41 -9.42 -20.68
N PRO A 184 -12.92 -10.26 -21.59
CA PRO A 184 -12.61 -11.70 -21.56
C PRO A 184 -11.12 -12.02 -21.73
N GLU A 185 -10.34 -11.05 -22.22
CA GLU A 185 -8.89 -11.18 -22.49
C GLU A 185 -8.05 -10.67 -21.30
N GLU A 186 -8.66 -9.96 -20.34
CA GLU A 186 -7.98 -9.36 -19.20
C GLU A 186 -7.78 -10.39 -18.08
N THR A 187 -6.57 -10.52 -17.60
CA THR A 187 -6.24 -11.38 -16.45
C THR A 187 -6.63 -10.71 -15.12
N GLU A 188 -6.76 -11.49 -14.05
CA GLU A 188 -7.03 -10.94 -12.71
C GLU A 188 -5.95 -9.91 -12.29
N GLY A 189 -4.68 -10.13 -12.66
CA GLY A 189 -3.59 -9.19 -12.39
C GLY A 189 -3.78 -7.86 -13.10
N GLU A 190 -4.12 -7.88 -14.40
CA GLU A 190 -4.36 -6.65 -15.18
C GLU A 190 -5.57 -5.86 -14.65
N VAL A 191 -6.60 -6.54 -14.11
CA VAL A 191 -7.71 -5.88 -13.42
C VAL A 191 -7.22 -5.16 -12.15
N GLN A 192 -6.35 -5.79 -11.37
CA GLN A 192 -5.78 -5.17 -10.17
C GLN A 192 -4.88 -3.98 -10.53
N ASP A 193 -4.04 -4.11 -11.55
CA ASP A 193 -3.21 -3.00 -12.06
C ASP A 193 -4.08 -1.82 -12.51
N ARG A 194 -5.21 -2.10 -13.16
CA ARG A 194 -6.18 -1.08 -13.58
C ARG A 194 -6.76 -0.34 -12.38
N TYR A 195 -7.12 -1.04 -11.31
CA TYR A 195 -7.62 -0.41 -10.09
C TYR A 195 -6.55 0.44 -9.40
N GLN A 196 -5.31 -0.07 -9.30
CA GLN A 196 -4.20 0.71 -8.75
C GLN A 196 -3.93 1.98 -9.56
N ASN A 197 -3.97 1.90 -10.90
CA ASN A 197 -3.83 3.06 -11.77
C ASN A 197 -4.94 4.11 -11.54
N VAL A 198 -6.16 3.70 -11.21
CA VAL A 198 -7.24 4.62 -10.83
C VAL A 198 -6.90 5.35 -9.53
N ILE A 199 -6.37 4.65 -8.51
CA ILE A 199 -5.97 5.29 -7.24
C ILE A 199 -4.78 6.22 -7.44
N ILE A 200 -3.80 5.84 -8.23
CA ILE A 200 -2.66 6.73 -8.58
C ILE A 200 -3.16 8.00 -9.26
N ALA A 201 -4.08 7.88 -10.22
CA ALA A 201 -4.67 9.02 -10.89
C ALA A 201 -5.53 9.89 -9.95
N PHE A 202 -6.20 9.28 -8.97
CA PHE A 202 -6.96 9.98 -7.94
C PHE A 202 -6.03 10.79 -7.04
N LEU A 203 -4.94 10.23 -6.56
CA LEU A 203 -3.92 10.94 -5.77
C LEU A 203 -3.30 12.09 -6.58
N ALA A 204 -2.99 11.88 -7.85
CA ALA A 204 -2.50 12.92 -8.74
C ALA A 204 -3.52 14.07 -8.93
N ALA A 205 -4.81 13.74 -9.00
CA ALA A 205 -5.88 14.75 -9.09
C ALA A 205 -6.04 15.54 -7.78
N ILE A 206 -5.91 14.89 -6.62
CA ILE A 206 -5.88 15.57 -5.32
C ILE A 206 -4.69 16.55 -5.25
N ASN A 207 -3.47 16.09 -5.60
CA ASN A 207 -2.28 16.93 -5.64
C ASN A 207 -2.49 18.17 -6.51
N LYS A 208 -3.05 18.00 -7.71
CA LYS A 208 -3.36 19.10 -8.63
C LYS A 208 -4.31 20.14 -8.02
N ASN A 209 -5.23 19.70 -7.17
CA ASN A 209 -6.25 20.55 -6.54
C ASN A 209 -5.89 20.97 -5.10
N ILE A 210 -4.67 20.72 -4.64
CA ILE A 210 -4.24 20.91 -3.25
C ILE A 210 -4.54 22.28 -2.68
N ASN A 211 -4.31 23.34 -3.46
CA ASN A 211 -4.51 24.72 -3.03
C ASN A 211 -5.98 25.15 -2.87
N THR A 212 -6.90 24.37 -3.40
CA THR A 212 -8.34 24.69 -3.38
C THR A 212 -9.13 23.70 -2.54
N MET A 213 -8.82 22.41 -2.63
CA MET A 213 -9.54 21.34 -1.95
C MET A 213 -9.44 21.45 -0.43
N PHE A 214 -8.26 21.77 0.11
CA PHE A 214 -8.00 21.77 1.55
C PHE A 214 -8.31 23.09 2.26
N LEU A 215 -8.86 24.09 1.56
CA LEU A 215 -9.48 25.23 2.23
C LEU A 215 -10.67 24.74 3.07
N GLU A 216 -10.77 25.20 4.32
CA GLU A 216 -11.76 24.72 5.29
C GLU A 216 -13.20 24.75 4.76
N GLU A 217 -13.54 25.77 3.97
CA GLU A 217 -14.85 25.91 3.37
C GLU A 217 -15.14 24.87 2.28
N ASN A 218 -14.10 24.52 1.49
CA ASN A 218 -14.24 23.62 0.37
C ASN A 218 -14.13 22.16 0.82
N PHE A 219 -13.28 21.86 1.80
CA PHE A 219 -13.05 20.48 2.25
C PHE A 219 -14.32 19.80 2.74
N LYS A 220 -15.27 20.54 3.29
CA LYS A 220 -16.59 20.05 3.70
C LYS A 220 -17.40 19.42 2.56
N GLU A 221 -17.05 19.73 1.29
CA GLU A 221 -17.67 19.10 0.13
C GLU A 221 -17.08 17.75 -0.21
N TYR A 222 -15.95 17.39 0.43
CA TYR A 222 -15.20 16.15 0.16
C TYR A 222 -15.29 15.13 1.31
N ASP A 223 -15.35 15.57 2.57
CA ASP A 223 -15.30 14.71 3.74
C ASP A 223 -16.50 13.75 3.85
N ASP A 224 -17.68 14.20 3.47
CA ASP A 224 -18.92 13.40 3.50
C ASP A 224 -18.90 12.18 2.54
N TYR A 225 -17.95 12.12 1.59
CA TYR A 225 -17.85 11.01 0.64
C TYR A 225 -16.98 9.83 1.13
N PHE A 226 -16.37 9.98 2.30
CA PHE A 226 -15.58 8.91 2.92
C PHE A 226 -16.18 8.45 4.24
N GLU A 227 -16.38 7.15 4.39
CA GLU A 227 -16.55 6.56 5.70
C GLU A 227 -15.17 6.25 6.27
N THR A 228 -14.83 6.84 7.43
CA THR A 228 -13.49 6.78 8.02
C THR A 228 -13.55 6.73 9.53
N ASN A 229 -12.48 6.25 10.17
CA ASN A 229 -12.29 6.32 11.62
C ASN A 229 -11.62 7.63 12.08
N LEU A 230 -11.40 8.59 11.17
CA LEU A 230 -10.86 9.91 11.45
C LEU A 230 -11.97 10.95 11.68
N GLU A 231 -11.71 11.93 12.52
CA GLU A 231 -12.53 13.14 12.55
C GLU A 231 -12.27 14.01 11.31
N ALA A 232 -13.21 14.86 10.91
CA ALA A 232 -13.09 15.68 9.69
C ALA A 232 -11.81 16.53 9.66
N LYS A 233 -11.37 17.06 10.82
CA LYS A 233 -10.10 17.80 10.96
C LYS A 233 -8.92 16.91 10.60
N ASP A 234 -8.87 15.71 11.16
CA ASP A 234 -7.76 14.78 11.00
C ASP A 234 -7.72 14.19 9.58
N LEU A 235 -8.90 13.89 9.03
CA LEU A 235 -9.03 13.47 7.65
C LEU A 235 -8.45 14.53 6.70
N ARG A 236 -8.76 15.82 6.94
CA ARG A 236 -8.20 16.92 6.15
C ARG A 236 -6.68 16.97 6.24
N ILE A 237 -6.13 16.89 7.45
CA ILE A 237 -4.68 16.92 7.67
C ILE A 237 -3.98 15.74 6.98
N ILE A 238 -4.52 14.53 7.14
CA ILE A 238 -3.97 13.31 6.52
C ILE A 238 -4.03 13.42 4.99
N LEU A 239 -5.18 13.79 4.41
CA LEU A 239 -5.31 13.90 2.95
C LEU A 239 -4.45 15.02 2.37
N GLU A 240 -4.34 16.17 3.06
CA GLU A 240 -3.45 17.25 2.65
C GLU A 240 -1.98 16.81 2.67
N THR A 241 -1.56 16.09 3.72
CA THR A 241 -0.20 15.55 3.83
C THR A 241 0.07 14.54 2.70
N VAL A 242 -0.84 13.60 2.49
CA VAL A 242 -0.75 12.56 1.46
C VAL A 242 -0.82 13.14 0.04
N ALA A 243 -1.49 14.28 -0.15
CA ALA A 243 -1.57 14.95 -1.43
C ALA A 243 -0.20 15.39 -1.99
N HIS A 244 0.82 15.49 -1.15
CA HIS A 244 2.19 15.79 -1.57
C HIS A 244 2.95 14.58 -2.13
N VAL A 245 2.32 13.39 -2.16
CA VAL A 245 2.97 12.20 -2.74
C VAL A 245 3.31 12.41 -4.20
N ASP A 246 4.53 12.02 -4.58
CA ASP A 246 4.90 11.92 -5.99
C ASP A 246 4.23 10.68 -6.60
N SER A 247 3.10 10.90 -7.26
CA SER A 247 2.30 9.83 -7.85
C SER A 247 3.02 9.08 -8.98
N GLU A 248 4.04 9.68 -9.62
CA GLU A 248 4.86 9.03 -10.64
C GLU A 248 5.89 8.06 -10.01
N ARG A 249 6.19 8.25 -8.72
CA ARG A 249 7.10 7.40 -7.94
C ARG A 249 6.38 6.44 -6.99
N LEU A 250 5.07 6.35 -7.07
CA LEU A 250 4.34 5.35 -6.32
C LEU A 250 4.70 3.95 -6.82
N ALA A 251 5.09 3.08 -5.90
CA ALA A 251 5.39 1.70 -6.20
C ALA A 251 4.15 0.82 -6.00
N PRO A 252 3.42 0.46 -7.07
CA PRO A 252 2.32 -0.49 -6.97
C PRO A 252 2.86 -1.88 -6.63
N ARG A 253 2.20 -2.55 -5.69
CA ARG A 253 2.52 -3.89 -5.22
C ARG A 253 1.26 -4.72 -5.17
N SER A 254 1.35 -6.00 -5.45
CA SER A 254 0.24 -6.92 -5.32
C SER A 254 0.66 -8.16 -4.52
N ILE A 255 -0.26 -8.67 -3.70
CA ILE A 255 -0.02 -9.91 -2.96
C ILE A 255 -0.10 -11.07 -3.94
N THR A 256 0.94 -11.90 -3.95
CA THR A 256 1.01 -13.11 -4.76
C THR A 256 0.84 -14.37 -3.93
N GLY A 257 0.36 -15.44 -4.55
CA GLY A 257 0.10 -16.69 -3.85
C GLY A 257 -0.31 -17.81 -4.80
N SER A 258 -0.68 -18.93 -4.22
CA SER A 258 -1.21 -20.09 -4.94
C SER A 258 -2.73 -20.07 -4.93
N VAL A 259 -3.34 -20.10 -6.10
CA VAL A 259 -4.81 -20.18 -6.22
C VAL A 259 -5.27 -21.64 -6.00
N ARG A 260 -6.21 -21.83 -5.09
CA ARG A 260 -6.83 -23.13 -4.79
C ARG A 260 -8.35 -22.99 -4.69
N VAL A 261 -9.06 -24.02 -5.08
CA VAL A 261 -10.51 -24.08 -4.91
C VAL A 261 -10.85 -24.78 -3.58
N VAL A 262 -11.52 -24.06 -2.70
CA VAL A 262 -12.00 -24.56 -1.40
C VAL A 262 -13.50 -24.28 -1.32
N ASP A 263 -14.31 -25.31 -1.09
CA ASP A 263 -15.78 -25.23 -1.02
C ASP A 263 -16.41 -24.50 -2.24
N GLY A 264 -15.82 -24.73 -3.44
CA GLY A 264 -16.30 -24.10 -4.69
C GLY A 264 -15.88 -22.64 -4.89
N LYS A 265 -15.09 -22.05 -3.97
CA LYS A 265 -14.55 -20.70 -4.06
C LYS A 265 -13.09 -20.73 -4.50
N SER A 266 -12.71 -19.88 -5.46
CA SER A 266 -11.31 -19.67 -5.83
C SER A 266 -10.66 -18.77 -4.79
N LEU A 267 -9.65 -19.27 -4.08
CA LEU A 267 -8.94 -18.57 -3.01
C LEU A 267 -7.47 -18.43 -3.38
N LEU A 268 -6.92 -17.24 -3.19
CA LEU A 268 -5.49 -16.95 -3.31
C LEU A 268 -4.84 -17.14 -1.94
N PHE A 269 -4.09 -18.21 -1.75
CA PHE A 269 -3.31 -18.42 -0.52
C PHE A 269 -1.94 -17.79 -0.67
N PRO A 270 -1.62 -16.76 0.13
CA PRO A 270 -0.30 -16.14 0.10
C PRO A 270 0.82 -17.16 0.33
N HIS A 271 1.97 -16.96 -0.32
CA HIS A 271 3.11 -17.86 -0.16
C HIS A 271 3.59 -17.88 1.30
N TYR A 272 4.00 -19.06 1.78
CA TYR A 272 4.54 -19.28 3.14
C TYR A 272 3.62 -18.75 4.26
N ASP A 273 2.33 -19.02 4.14
CA ASP A 273 1.31 -18.60 5.09
C ASP A 273 1.31 -17.07 5.37
N GLY A 274 1.73 -16.28 4.36
CA GLY A 274 1.78 -14.82 4.42
C GLY A 274 3.09 -14.23 4.94
N GLU A 275 4.11 -15.03 5.27
CA GLU A 275 5.40 -14.49 5.75
C GLU A 275 6.07 -13.62 4.67
N LEU A 276 5.99 -14.02 3.39
CA LEU A 276 6.50 -13.19 2.29
C LEU A 276 5.80 -11.82 2.21
N VAL A 277 4.50 -11.79 2.49
CA VAL A 277 3.74 -10.52 2.52
C VAL A 277 4.24 -9.62 3.62
N LYS A 278 4.46 -10.16 4.84
CA LYS A 278 5.01 -9.40 5.97
C LYS A 278 6.40 -8.84 5.68
N ASP A 279 7.26 -9.66 5.10
CA ASP A 279 8.61 -9.25 4.72
C ASP A 279 8.57 -8.13 3.66
N LEU A 280 7.71 -8.25 2.66
CA LEU A 280 7.51 -7.23 1.62
C LEU A 280 7.06 -5.89 2.20
N PHE A 281 6.05 -5.91 3.09
CA PHE A 281 5.60 -4.71 3.78
C PHE A 281 6.70 -4.09 4.63
N LYS A 282 7.39 -4.90 5.45
CA LYS A 282 8.47 -4.45 6.32
C LYS A 282 9.60 -3.80 5.51
N GLN A 283 10.05 -4.43 4.44
CA GLN A 283 11.12 -3.91 3.58
C GLN A 283 10.70 -2.64 2.87
N THR A 284 9.46 -2.57 2.36
CA THR A 284 8.94 -1.36 1.74
C THR A 284 8.91 -0.20 2.72
N VAL A 285 8.37 -0.39 3.94
CA VAL A 285 8.39 0.65 4.98
C VAL A 285 9.83 1.08 5.29
N SER A 286 10.74 0.12 5.47
CA SER A 286 12.15 0.42 5.74
C SER A 286 12.80 1.22 4.60
N SER A 287 12.48 0.90 3.35
CA SER A 287 13.02 1.62 2.18
C SER A 287 12.46 3.04 2.05
N LEU A 288 11.21 3.27 2.44
CA LEU A 288 10.61 4.61 2.44
C LEU A 288 11.22 5.51 3.52
N VAL A 289 11.51 4.94 4.70
CA VAL A 289 12.04 5.67 5.87
C VAL A 289 13.57 5.83 5.82
N SER A 290 14.28 4.97 5.07
CA SER A 290 15.74 5.08 4.99
C SER A 290 16.16 6.42 4.36
N VAL A 291 16.94 7.19 5.13
CA VAL A 291 17.42 8.56 4.79
C VAL A 291 18.54 8.53 3.76
N VAL A 292 18.69 7.46 3.01
CA VAL A 292 19.72 7.38 1.98
C VAL A 292 19.20 8.05 0.71
N ASP A 293 19.29 9.37 0.69
CA ASP A 293 18.88 10.28 -0.38
C ASP A 293 19.56 10.02 -1.74
N THR A 294 20.34 8.96 -1.89
CA THR A 294 21.17 8.75 -3.08
C THR A 294 20.99 7.44 -3.82
N ILE A 295 20.19 6.47 -3.29
CA ILE A 295 20.24 5.11 -3.83
C ILE A 295 19.10 4.79 -4.80
N TYR A 296 17.94 5.45 -4.71
CA TYR A 296 16.77 5.11 -5.52
C TYR A 296 16.37 6.18 -6.57
N ASP A 297 17.30 7.05 -6.97
CA ASP A 297 17.06 7.98 -8.08
C ASP A 297 16.95 7.27 -9.44
N ARG A 298 17.19 5.98 -9.48
CA ARG A 298 17.01 5.18 -10.69
C ARG A 298 16.57 3.75 -10.37
N ILE A 299 15.86 3.15 -11.30
CA ILE A 299 15.56 1.71 -11.29
C ILE A 299 16.85 0.97 -11.67
N TYR A 300 17.28 0.03 -10.81
CA TYR A 300 18.44 -0.81 -11.10
C TYR A 300 18.04 -1.99 -11.97
N VAL A 301 18.86 -2.25 -12.98
CA VAL A 301 18.64 -3.29 -13.98
C VAL A 301 19.41 -4.54 -13.56
N LEU A 302 18.69 -5.66 -13.46
CA LEU A 302 19.24 -6.95 -13.05
C LEU A 302 19.23 -7.97 -14.20
N GLU A 303 20.18 -8.88 -14.15
CA GLU A 303 20.13 -10.16 -14.82
C GLU A 303 20.12 -11.29 -13.77
N VAL A 304 19.21 -12.26 -13.91
CA VAL A 304 19.14 -13.43 -13.03
C VAL A 304 19.47 -14.68 -13.81
N GLN A 305 20.51 -15.37 -13.36
CA GLN A 305 21.01 -16.59 -14.00
C GLN A 305 20.78 -17.79 -13.10
N ASN A 306 20.24 -18.88 -13.67
CA ASN A 306 20.11 -20.16 -12.98
C ASN A 306 21.37 -21.00 -13.13
N GLY A 307 22.18 -21.06 -12.10
CA GLY A 307 23.37 -21.92 -12.00
C GLY A 307 23.09 -23.31 -11.43
N THR A 308 21.80 -23.73 -11.40
CA THR A 308 21.38 -25.03 -10.85
C THR A 308 20.58 -25.85 -11.87
N SER A 309 20.24 -27.09 -11.50
CA SER A 309 19.34 -27.92 -12.31
C SER A 309 17.85 -27.72 -12.01
N VAL A 310 17.49 -26.79 -11.11
CA VAL A 310 16.09 -26.51 -10.73
C VAL A 310 15.43 -25.67 -11.81
N GLN A 311 14.38 -26.22 -12.46
CA GLN A 311 13.68 -25.53 -13.53
C GLN A 311 12.89 -24.33 -12.99
N GLY A 312 12.93 -23.20 -13.73
CA GLY A 312 12.18 -22.00 -13.42
C GLY A 312 12.74 -21.14 -12.29
N LEU A 313 13.87 -21.53 -11.67
CA LEU A 313 14.42 -20.83 -10.51
C LEU A 313 14.74 -19.36 -10.83
N ALA A 314 15.45 -19.08 -11.93
CA ALA A 314 15.77 -17.71 -12.33
C ALA A 314 14.50 -16.89 -12.61
N ARG A 315 13.51 -17.46 -13.31
CA ARG A 315 12.26 -16.77 -13.60
C ARG A 315 11.49 -16.40 -12.33
N ASN A 316 11.36 -17.36 -11.40
CA ASN A 316 10.65 -17.12 -10.15
C ASN A 316 11.37 -16.09 -9.27
N THR A 317 12.70 -16.14 -9.22
CA THR A 317 13.52 -15.14 -8.52
C THR A 317 13.38 -13.76 -9.17
N SER A 318 13.29 -13.69 -10.50
CA SER A 318 13.05 -12.44 -11.21
C SER A 318 11.72 -11.81 -10.83
N ILE A 319 10.64 -12.59 -10.76
CA ILE A 319 9.33 -12.12 -10.31
C ILE A 319 9.41 -11.58 -8.86
N LEU A 320 10.14 -12.28 -7.99
CA LEU A 320 10.38 -11.81 -6.63
C LEU A 320 11.07 -10.44 -6.64
N LEU A 321 12.19 -10.30 -7.37
CA LEU A 321 12.98 -9.07 -7.40
C LEU A 321 12.24 -7.90 -8.06
N GLN A 322 11.44 -8.16 -9.09
CA GLN A 322 10.51 -7.16 -9.65
C GLN A 322 9.51 -6.69 -8.59
N GLY A 323 9.03 -7.59 -7.75
CA GLY A 323 8.22 -7.26 -6.56
C GLY A 323 8.93 -6.28 -5.60
N PHE A 324 10.24 -6.24 -5.56
CA PHE A 324 11.04 -5.30 -4.76
C PHE A 324 11.44 -4.02 -5.52
N GLY A 325 10.99 -3.83 -6.75
CA GLY A 325 11.20 -2.60 -7.52
C GLY A 325 12.46 -2.58 -8.38
N PHE A 326 13.08 -3.74 -8.59
CA PHE A 326 14.15 -3.88 -9.56
C PHE A 326 13.58 -4.16 -10.96
N ASP A 327 14.25 -3.68 -11.99
CA ASP A 327 13.95 -4.09 -13.37
C ASP A 327 14.79 -5.32 -13.71
N VAL A 328 14.16 -6.41 -14.14
CA VAL A 328 14.88 -7.63 -14.53
C VAL A 328 14.86 -7.76 -16.04
N LEU A 329 15.99 -7.40 -16.64
CA LEU A 329 16.19 -7.43 -18.08
C LEU A 329 16.11 -8.86 -18.65
N SER A 330 16.71 -9.82 -17.93
CA SER A 330 16.75 -11.21 -18.38
C SER A 330 16.75 -12.21 -17.22
N SER A 331 16.11 -13.36 -17.48
CA SER A 331 16.17 -14.52 -16.61
C SER A 331 16.57 -15.74 -17.47
N VAL A 332 17.83 -16.17 -17.35
CA VAL A 332 18.43 -17.17 -18.21
C VAL A 332 19.13 -18.27 -17.41
N ASN A 333 19.64 -19.30 -18.09
CA ASN A 333 20.52 -20.25 -17.45
C ASN A 333 21.96 -19.68 -17.44
N ALA A 334 22.69 -19.96 -16.37
CA ALA A 334 24.13 -19.66 -16.29
C ALA A 334 24.92 -20.52 -17.31
N ASP A 335 26.20 -20.23 -17.45
CA ASP A 335 27.13 -20.97 -18.32
C ASP A 335 27.25 -22.45 -17.92
N ARG A 336 26.97 -22.76 -16.66
CA ARG A 336 26.92 -24.12 -16.08
C ARG A 336 25.82 -24.23 -15.05
N ASN A 337 25.47 -25.46 -14.67
CA ASN A 337 24.35 -25.77 -13.76
C ASN A 337 24.79 -26.44 -12.45
N ASP A 338 26.04 -26.23 -12.06
CA ASP A 338 26.65 -26.83 -10.89
C ASP A 338 27.29 -25.82 -9.92
N TYR A 339 26.84 -24.56 -9.97
CA TYR A 339 27.26 -23.55 -9.01
C TYR A 339 26.91 -23.98 -7.59
N GLU A 340 27.91 -24.06 -6.72
CA GLU A 340 27.71 -24.45 -5.31
C GLU A 340 27.15 -23.26 -4.51
N GLU A 341 27.59 -22.03 -4.80
CA GLU A 341 27.21 -20.81 -4.09
C GLU A 341 26.52 -19.83 -5.02
N THR A 342 25.51 -19.11 -4.47
CA THR A 342 24.88 -17.97 -5.11
C THR A 342 25.84 -16.78 -5.11
N ILE A 343 25.89 -16.03 -6.20
CA ILE A 343 26.83 -14.93 -6.39
C ILE A 343 26.06 -13.71 -6.88
N ILE A 344 26.34 -12.55 -6.30
CA ILE A 344 25.91 -11.25 -6.81
C ILE A 344 27.11 -10.54 -7.40
N ILE A 345 27.08 -10.23 -8.68
CA ILE A 345 28.11 -9.45 -9.38
C ILE A 345 27.64 -8.01 -9.46
N ASN A 346 28.37 -7.10 -8.84
CA ASN A 346 28.10 -5.67 -8.81
C ASN A 346 28.93 -4.99 -9.90
N HIS A 347 28.29 -4.65 -11.04
CA HIS A 347 28.95 -4.05 -12.20
C HIS A 347 29.14 -2.54 -12.10
N ILE A 348 28.44 -1.89 -11.13
CA ILE A 348 28.43 -0.43 -10.98
C ILE A 348 29.15 0.09 -9.76
N GLY A 349 29.70 -0.82 -8.93
CA GLY A 349 30.42 -0.47 -7.70
C GLY A 349 29.52 0.07 -6.58
N ASN A 350 28.20 -0.20 -6.62
CA ASN A 350 27.28 0.21 -5.57
C ASN A 350 27.09 -0.91 -4.55
N ASP A 351 27.96 -0.93 -3.54
CA ASP A 351 28.00 -1.99 -2.51
C ASP A 351 26.75 -2.00 -1.61
N GLU A 352 26.09 -0.86 -1.45
CA GLU A 352 24.88 -0.77 -0.64
C GLU A 352 23.69 -1.46 -1.31
N ILE A 353 23.47 -1.22 -2.60
CA ILE A 353 22.44 -1.94 -3.36
C ILE A 353 22.76 -3.43 -3.50
N ALA A 354 24.05 -3.77 -3.74
CA ALA A 354 24.48 -5.15 -3.78
C ALA A 354 24.17 -5.88 -2.47
N LYS A 355 24.40 -5.22 -1.33
CA LYS A 355 24.05 -5.75 -0.01
C LYS A 355 22.54 -5.90 0.17
N ASN A 356 21.74 -4.91 -0.23
CA ASN A 356 20.28 -4.99 -0.18
C ASN A 356 19.74 -6.16 -1.02
N LEU A 357 20.28 -6.36 -2.22
CA LEU A 357 19.98 -7.54 -3.03
C LEU A 357 20.36 -8.84 -2.30
N GLY A 358 21.52 -8.87 -1.66
CA GLY A 358 21.97 -10.00 -0.85
C GLY A 358 21.01 -10.30 0.30
N ASP A 359 20.55 -9.28 1.01
CA ASP A 359 19.60 -9.43 2.12
C ASP A 359 18.25 -9.99 1.64
N ILE A 360 17.77 -9.58 0.45
CA ILE A 360 16.52 -10.09 -0.15
C ILE A 360 16.60 -11.58 -0.46
N ILE A 361 17.71 -12.01 -1.04
CA ILE A 361 17.88 -13.41 -1.50
C ILE A 361 18.72 -14.26 -0.54
N SER A 362 19.07 -13.72 0.64
CA SER A 362 19.92 -14.38 1.66
C SER A 362 21.30 -14.78 1.13
N CYS A 363 21.91 -13.92 0.28
CA CYS A 363 23.23 -14.11 -0.30
C CYS A 363 24.22 -13.09 0.26
N SER A 364 25.33 -13.56 0.82
CA SER A 364 26.45 -12.71 1.30
C SER A 364 27.65 -12.68 0.35
N ASN A 365 27.63 -13.49 -0.71
CA ASN A 365 28.71 -13.58 -1.67
C ASN A 365 28.55 -12.52 -2.77
N ILE A 366 29.14 -11.35 -2.54
CA ILE A 366 29.08 -10.19 -3.44
C ILE A 366 30.46 -9.97 -4.03
N ILE A 367 30.53 -9.89 -5.35
CA ILE A 367 31.74 -9.60 -6.12
C ILE A 367 31.57 -8.27 -6.81
N THR A 368 32.37 -7.28 -6.46
CA THR A 368 32.33 -5.98 -7.15
C THR A 368 33.42 -6.00 -8.26
N GLU A 369 33.01 -5.73 -9.49
CA GLU A 369 33.93 -5.57 -10.61
C GLU A 369 34.60 -4.19 -10.54
N ASP A 370 35.92 -4.16 -10.83
CA ASP A 370 36.64 -2.91 -10.92
C ASP A 370 36.09 -2.09 -12.10
N VAL A 371 35.35 -1.02 -11.80
CA VAL A 371 34.80 -0.11 -12.82
C VAL A 371 35.96 0.71 -13.41
N LEU A 372 36.51 0.28 -14.54
CA LEU A 372 37.46 1.07 -15.28
C LEU A 372 36.80 2.32 -15.85
N PRO A 373 37.36 3.54 -15.66
CA PRO A 373 36.75 4.80 -16.10
C PRO A 373 36.65 5.01 -17.61
N GLU A 374 37.12 4.08 -18.43
CA GLU A 374 37.26 4.23 -19.89
C GLU A 374 36.05 3.78 -20.73
N SER A 375 34.97 3.33 -20.16
CA SER A 375 33.79 2.88 -20.96
C SER A 375 32.70 3.97 -21.14
N ALA A 376 33.02 5.24 -20.94
CA ALA A 376 32.10 6.37 -21.13
C ALA A 376 31.78 6.69 -22.63
N GLY A 377 32.13 5.83 -23.55
CA GLY A 377 31.96 6.05 -24.98
C GLY A 377 31.19 4.97 -25.75
N MET A 378 30.68 3.93 -25.09
CA MET A 378 29.80 2.95 -25.74
C MET A 378 28.35 3.29 -25.43
N GLU A 379 27.52 3.33 -26.48
CA GLU A 379 26.09 3.63 -26.47
C GLU A 379 25.35 2.89 -25.36
N ALA A 380 24.47 3.63 -24.67
CA ALA A 380 23.72 3.19 -23.49
C ALA A 380 22.60 2.15 -23.81
N GLU A 381 22.86 1.21 -24.71
CA GLU A 381 21.96 0.11 -24.99
C GLU A 381 22.28 -1.08 -24.07
N THR A 382 21.38 -1.30 -23.08
CA THR A 382 21.27 -2.52 -22.26
C THR A 382 22.41 -2.82 -21.27
N ARG A 383 22.75 -1.88 -20.37
CA ARG A 383 23.71 -2.19 -19.31
C ARG A 383 22.99 -2.77 -18.09
N VAL A 384 23.31 -4.01 -17.73
CA VAL A 384 22.93 -4.64 -16.48
C VAL A 384 23.75 -4.03 -15.34
N ASP A 385 23.08 -3.63 -14.25
CA ASP A 385 23.75 -3.08 -13.06
C ASP A 385 24.27 -4.16 -12.12
N PHE A 386 23.50 -5.25 -11.99
CA PHE A 386 23.87 -6.42 -11.18
C PHE A 386 23.49 -7.71 -11.89
N THR A 387 24.35 -8.72 -11.80
CA THR A 387 24.04 -10.09 -12.22
C THR A 387 23.95 -10.98 -10.99
N ILE A 388 22.88 -11.75 -10.88
CA ILE A 388 22.67 -12.73 -9.81
C ILE A 388 22.79 -14.12 -10.43
N ILE A 389 23.76 -14.91 -9.98
CA ILE A 389 23.91 -16.32 -10.37
C ILE A 389 23.44 -17.15 -9.18
N LEU A 390 22.35 -17.86 -9.34
CA LEU A 390 21.76 -18.71 -8.29
C LEU A 390 22.52 -20.03 -8.21
N GLY A 391 23.03 -20.34 -7.03
CA GLY A 391 23.75 -21.57 -6.71
C GLY A 391 22.88 -22.60 -5.97
N LYS A 392 23.48 -23.74 -5.61
CA LYS A 392 22.80 -24.81 -4.87
C LYS A 392 22.46 -24.44 -3.43
N ASP A 393 23.19 -23.49 -2.86
CA ASP A 393 22.95 -22.91 -1.54
C ASP A 393 21.72 -22.00 -1.50
N PHE A 394 21.25 -21.55 -2.66
CA PHE A 394 20.03 -20.75 -2.73
C PHE A 394 18.85 -21.58 -2.22
N ASP A 395 18.37 -21.23 -1.04
CA ASP A 395 17.29 -21.98 -0.38
C ASP A 395 15.97 -21.95 -1.15
N GLY A 396 15.83 -20.95 -2.02
CA GLY A 396 14.64 -20.77 -2.87
C GLY A 396 13.36 -20.66 -2.06
N ARG A 397 13.43 -20.23 -0.78
CA ARG A 397 12.30 -20.18 0.14
C ARG A 397 11.06 -19.52 -0.49
N TYR A 398 11.29 -18.43 -1.21
CA TYR A 398 10.22 -17.61 -1.77
C TYR A 398 9.93 -17.88 -3.25
N VAL A 399 10.63 -18.80 -3.89
CA VAL A 399 10.56 -19.02 -5.35
C VAL A 399 10.43 -20.48 -5.79
N ARG A 400 10.43 -21.43 -4.86
CA ARG A 400 10.25 -22.87 -5.14
C ARG A 400 8.81 -23.31 -5.13
#